data_5c3aaecdf618047f069f28381b91a1ec
#
_entry.id   5c3aaecdf618047f069f28381b91a1ec
#
_cell.length_a   1.000
_cell.length_b   1.000
_cell.length_c   1.000
_cell.angle_alpha   90.00
_cell.angle_beta   90.00
_cell.angle_gamma   90.00
#
_symmetry.space_group_name_H-M   'P 1'
#
loop_
_entity.id
_entity.type
_entity.pdbx_description
1 polymer ?
#
loop_
_entity_poly.entity_id
_entity_poly.type
_entity_poly.pdbx_seq_one_letter_code
_entity_poly.pdbx_strand_id
1 'polypeptide(L)'
;LFQITKTEEVNKIHSLYNYNLSEQENQRLQSKTERQKLLLFQLLFVASLLIGIVIYLLHRLRERRRKYTIREQQLQQIFAEQEAQSSRRILENEQQITLLNEQLQSAKLENDTFKHSLLEAQAKRLGATNEQIRAIRNEQEMRLLAFRHSDIYLHFHHATQSSEITERDWKHLSEAINSTFPNFLRQLYALYPQLSEHELHICYLIKIELKRSIIAELLNRSVSAITNSLSRLYQKIYSEKGTAQQMEGIIQEL
;
A
#
# COMPACT_ATOMS: atom_id res chain seq x y z
N LEU A 1 -39.61 -30.37 -90.34
CA LEU A 1 -39.02 -29.07 -89.93
C LEU A 1 -39.59 -28.52 -88.59
N PHE A 2 -40.91 -28.61 -88.38
CA PHE A 2 -41.61 -28.03 -87.21
C PHE A 2 -41.26 -28.70 -85.84
N GLN A 3 -40.86 -29.97 -85.80
CA GLN A 3 -40.52 -30.70 -84.59
C GLN A 3 -39.06 -30.38 -84.11
N ILE A 4 -38.17 -30.08 -85.01
CA ILE A 4 -36.75 -29.76 -84.68
C ILE A 4 -36.67 -28.40 -84.02
N THR A 5 -37.38 -27.37 -84.48
CA THR A 5 -37.41 -26.01 -83.90
C THR A 5 -38.01 -26.01 -82.48
N LYS A 6 -39.00 -26.84 -82.19
CA LYS A 6 -39.64 -26.94 -80.89
C LYS A 6 -38.73 -27.59 -79.85
N THR A 7 -37.88 -28.53 -80.24
CA THR A 7 -36.90 -29.19 -79.39
C THR A 7 -35.71 -28.25 -79.06
N GLU A 8 -35.28 -27.42 -80.00
CA GLU A 8 -34.27 -26.41 -79.80
C GLU A 8 -34.73 -25.28 -78.86
N GLU A 9 -35.97 -24.81 -78.97
CA GLU A 9 -36.54 -23.82 -78.03
C GLU A 9 -36.66 -24.37 -76.60
N VAL A 10 -37.10 -25.62 -76.42
CA VAL A 10 -37.20 -26.29 -75.15
C VAL A 10 -35.80 -26.43 -74.50
N ASN A 11 -34.80 -26.83 -75.29
CA ASN A 11 -33.43 -26.93 -74.82
C ASN A 11 -32.84 -25.57 -74.42
N LYS A 12 -33.15 -24.50 -75.14
CA LYS A 12 -32.75 -23.14 -74.83
C LYS A 12 -33.42 -22.62 -73.57
N ILE A 13 -34.67 -22.90 -73.34
CA ILE A 13 -35.42 -22.56 -72.12
C ILE A 13 -34.85 -23.34 -70.94
N HIS A 14 -34.53 -24.60 -71.10
CA HIS A 14 -33.94 -25.42 -70.04
C HIS A 14 -32.51 -24.96 -69.67
N SER A 15 -31.69 -24.57 -70.63
CA SER A 15 -30.36 -24.02 -70.39
C SER A 15 -30.41 -22.67 -69.69
N LEU A 16 -31.34 -21.79 -70.04
CA LEU A 16 -31.60 -20.51 -69.37
C LEU A 16 -32.12 -20.70 -67.95
N TYR A 17 -32.99 -21.68 -67.73
CA TYR A 17 -33.47 -22.01 -66.39
C TYR A 17 -32.34 -22.51 -65.47
N ASN A 18 -31.50 -23.44 -65.95
CA ASN A 18 -30.36 -23.96 -65.22
C ASN A 18 -29.35 -22.89 -64.97
N TYR A 19 -29.11 -21.98 -65.91
CA TYR A 19 -28.20 -20.82 -65.69
C TYR A 19 -28.73 -19.89 -64.58
N ASN A 20 -30.00 -19.52 -64.62
CA ASN A 20 -30.61 -18.68 -63.57
C ASN A 20 -30.60 -19.36 -62.21
N LEU A 21 -30.81 -20.69 -62.16
CA LEU A 21 -30.76 -21.45 -60.93
C LEU A 21 -29.30 -21.43 -60.29
N SER A 22 -28.31 -21.67 -61.16
CA SER A 22 -26.90 -21.63 -60.73
C SER A 22 -26.44 -20.23 -60.31
N GLU A 23 -26.96 -19.21 -60.97
CA GLU A 23 -26.67 -17.82 -60.60
C GLU A 23 -27.29 -17.43 -59.25
N GLN A 24 -28.55 -17.86 -58.99
CA GLN A 24 -29.19 -17.68 -57.70
C GLN A 24 -28.47 -18.43 -56.56
N GLU A 25 -28.00 -19.66 -56.82
CA GLU A 25 -27.21 -20.40 -55.85
C GLU A 25 -25.86 -19.71 -55.55
N ASN A 26 -25.18 -19.23 -56.59
CA ASN A 26 -23.94 -18.47 -56.43
C ASN A 26 -24.16 -17.18 -55.63
N GLN A 27 -25.21 -16.41 -55.90
CA GLN A 27 -25.56 -15.22 -55.13
C GLN A 27 -25.88 -15.54 -53.68
N ARG A 28 -26.58 -16.66 -53.40
CA ARG A 28 -26.86 -17.13 -52.05
C ARG A 28 -25.58 -17.56 -51.34
N LEU A 29 -24.66 -18.24 -51.97
CA LEU A 29 -23.37 -18.63 -51.41
C LEU A 29 -22.49 -17.41 -51.13
N GLN A 30 -22.43 -16.45 -52.05
CA GLN A 30 -21.70 -15.20 -51.85
C GLN A 30 -22.25 -14.40 -50.66
N SER A 31 -23.60 -14.28 -50.56
CA SER A 31 -24.19 -13.56 -49.42
C SER A 31 -23.95 -14.26 -48.08
N LYS A 32 -23.88 -15.60 -48.03
CA LYS A 32 -23.53 -16.36 -46.83
C LYS A 32 -22.05 -16.14 -46.45
N THR A 33 -21.14 -16.17 -47.41
CA THR A 33 -19.71 -15.94 -47.18
C THR A 33 -19.44 -14.52 -46.73
N GLU A 34 -20.10 -13.52 -47.28
CA GLU A 34 -20.01 -12.12 -46.84
C GLU A 34 -20.50 -11.93 -45.39
N ARG A 35 -21.64 -12.53 -45.04
CA ARG A 35 -22.13 -12.53 -43.65
C ARG A 35 -21.18 -13.23 -42.69
N GLN A 36 -20.59 -14.34 -43.06
CA GLN A 36 -19.58 -15.04 -42.25
C GLN A 36 -18.32 -14.21 -42.06
N LYS A 37 -17.83 -13.53 -43.09
CA LYS A 37 -16.69 -12.60 -43.00
C LYS A 37 -17.02 -11.45 -42.05
N LEU A 38 -18.20 -10.85 -42.15
CA LEU A 38 -18.65 -9.77 -41.28
C LEU A 38 -18.68 -10.21 -39.81
N LEU A 39 -19.22 -11.38 -39.52
CA LEU A 39 -19.25 -11.97 -38.17
C LEU A 39 -17.83 -12.22 -37.62
N LEU A 40 -16.93 -12.74 -38.45
CA LEU A 40 -15.54 -12.93 -38.10
C LEU A 40 -14.84 -11.60 -37.75
N PHE A 41 -15.07 -10.55 -38.56
CA PHE A 41 -14.52 -9.22 -38.26
C PHE A 41 -15.08 -8.64 -36.94
N GLN A 42 -16.37 -8.82 -36.67
CA GLN A 42 -16.99 -8.39 -35.42
C GLN A 42 -16.41 -9.15 -34.23
N LEU A 43 -16.22 -10.46 -34.32
CA LEU A 43 -15.59 -11.26 -33.26
C LEU A 43 -14.14 -10.84 -33.00
N LEU A 44 -13.35 -10.61 -34.04
CA LEU A 44 -11.98 -10.14 -33.93
C LEU A 44 -11.90 -8.75 -33.28
N PHE A 45 -12.82 -7.87 -33.62
CA PHE A 45 -12.91 -6.53 -33.03
C PHE A 45 -13.24 -6.60 -31.54
N VAL A 46 -14.23 -7.40 -31.14
CA VAL A 46 -14.56 -7.61 -29.71
C VAL A 46 -13.39 -8.24 -28.95
N ALA A 47 -12.73 -9.24 -29.54
CA ALA A 47 -11.55 -9.85 -28.94
C ALA A 47 -10.41 -8.84 -28.73
N SER A 48 -10.16 -7.96 -29.70
CA SER A 48 -9.13 -6.92 -29.58
C SER A 48 -9.45 -5.91 -28.47
N LEU A 49 -10.71 -5.53 -28.30
CA LEU A 49 -11.15 -4.67 -27.20
C LEU A 49 -10.95 -5.34 -25.83
N LEU A 50 -11.31 -6.62 -25.70
CA LEU A 50 -11.10 -7.36 -24.46
C LEU A 50 -9.62 -7.47 -24.09
N ILE A 51 -8.76 -7.75 -25.07
CA ILE A 51 -7.30 -7.77 -24.87
C ILE A 51 -6.80 -6.39 -24.40
N GLY A 52 -7.26 -5.31 -25.03
CA GLY A 52 -6.93 -3.94 -24.63
C GLY A 52 -7.32 -3.64 -23.16
N ILE A 53 -8.53 -4.05 -22.77
CA ILE A 53 -9.00 -3.91 -21.38
C ILE A 53 -8.11 -4.70 -20.40
N VAL A 54 -7.78 -5.94 -20.74
CA VAL A 54 -6.90 -6.78 -19.90
C VAL A 54 -5.51 -6.15 -19.75
N ILE A 55 -4.91 -5.68 -20.84
CA ILE A 55 -3.61 -4.99 -20.81
C ILE A 55 -3.68 -3.73 -19.96
N TYR A 56 -4.74 -2.93 -20.10
CA TYR A 56 -4.96 -1.73 -19.29
C TYR A 56 -5.07 -2.06 -17.79
N LEU A 57 -5.85 -3.09 -17.44
CA LEU A 57 -6.00 -3.54 -16.05
C LEU A 57 -4.68 -4.06 -15.48
N LEU A 58 -3.92 -4.84 -16.24
CA LEU A 58 -2.60 -5.33 -15.84
C LEU A 58 -1.60 -4.18 -15.64
N HIS A 59 -1.61 -3.18 -16.53
CA HIS A 59 -0.78 -1.99 -16.38
C HIS A 59 -1.13 -1.21 -15.12
N ARG A 60 -2.41 -0.99 -14.88
CA ARG A 60 -2.92 -0.32 -13.67
C ARG A 60 -2.57 -1.06 -12.37
N LEU A 61 -2.63 -2.40 -12.40
CA LEU A 61 -2.21 -3.23 -11.25
C LEU A 61 -0.69 -3.15 -11.02
N ARG A 62 0.13 -3.14 -12.09
CA ARG A 62 1.58 -2.99 -12.00
C ARG A 62 1.97 -1.61 -11.45
N GLU A 63 1.31 -0.54 -11.89
CA GLU A 63 1.55 0.80 -11.34
C GLU A 63 1.21 0.89 -9.85
N ARG A 64 0.10 0.27 -9.43
CA ARG A 64 -0.25 0.20 -8.01
C ARG A 64 0.83 -0.54 -7.20
N ARG A 65 1.30 -1.69 -7.68
CA ARG A 65 2.37 -2.47 -7.02
C ARG A 65 3.68 -1.67 -6.93
N ARG A 66 4.08 -0.98 -7.99
CA ARG A 66 5.29 -0.13 -7.97
C ARG A 66 5.21 1.00 -6.94
N LYS A 67 4.05 1.64 -6.80
CA LYS A 67 3.85 2.68 -5.78
C LYS A 67 3.93 2.14 -4.35
N TYR A 68 3.51 0.89 -4.11
CA TYR A 68 3.66 0.24 -2.80
C TYR A 68 5.11 -0.09 -2.48
N THR A 69 5.85 -0.65 -3.44
CA THR A 69 7.28 -0.98 -3.23
C THR A 69 8.15 0.25 -3.02
N ILE A 70 7.90 1.34 -3.73
CA ILE A 70 8.64 2.61 -3.53
C ILE A 70 8.40 3.18 -2.13
N ARG A 71 7.19 3.07 -1.60
CA ARG A 71 6.86 3.52 -0.25
C ARG A 71 7.47 2.68 0.85
N GLU A 72 7.41 1.37 0.70
CA GLU A 72 8.06 0.45 1.63
C GLU A 72 9.58 0.71 1.69
N GLN A 73 10.19 0.99 0.53
CA GLN A 73 11.58 1.41 0.45
C GLN A 73 11.85 2.76 1.11
N GLN A 74 10.97 3.75 0.94
CA GLN A 74 11.11 5.06 1.60
C GLN A 74 10.98 4.96 3.12
N LEU A 75 10.01 4.18 3.62
CA LEU A 75 9.87 3.91 5.06
C LEU A 75 11.11 3.18 5.61
N GLN A 76 11.58 2.16 4.93
CA GLN A 76 12.84 1.47 5.31
C GLN A 76 14.04 2.41 5.29
N GLN A 77 14.11 3.35 4.33
CA GLN A 77 15.16 4.36 4.31
C GLN A 77 15.10 5.32 5.49
N ILE A 78 13.90 5.80 5.86
CA ILE A 78 13.73 6.69 7.02
C ILE A 78 14.15 5.97 8.33
N PHE A 79 13.73 4.72 8.53
CA PHE A 79 14.17 3.93 9.68
C PHE A 79 15.68 3.67 9.66
N ALA A 80 16.24 3.32 8.50
CA ALA A 80 17.67 3.13 8.35
C ALA A 80 18.45 4.44 8.60
N GLU A 81 17.92 5.59 8.19
CA GLU A 81 18.53 6.90 8.47
C GLU A 81 18.48 7.26 9.95
N GLN A 82 17.36 7.01 10.64
CA GLN A 82 17.28 7.23 12.11
C GLN A 82 18.24 6.30 12.87
N GLU A 83 18.33 5.05 12.47
CA GLU A 83 19.28 4.10 13.07
C GLU A 83 20.73 4.50 12.77
N ALA A 84 21.03 4.91 11.54
CA ALA A 84 22.33 5.42 11.15
C ALA A 84 22.69 6.70 11.93
N GLN A 85 21.73 7.60 12.15
CA GLN A 85 21.94 8.84 12.91
C GLN A 85 22.25 8.54 14.40
N SER A 86 21.49 7.64 15.03
CA SER A 86 21.77 7.25 16.42
C SER A 86 23.11 6.53 16.55
N SER A 87 23.46 5.68 15.59
CA SER A 87 24.75 4.99 15.53
C SER A 87 25.92 5.96 15.31
N ARG A 88 25.74 6.97 14.45
CA ARG A 88 26.74 8.06 14.27
C ARG A 88 26.98 8.84 15.57
N ARG A 89 25.90 9.20 16.28
CA ARG A 89 26.05 9.90 17.59
C ARG A 89 26.80 9.06 18.59
N ILE A 90 26.55 7.77 18.67
CA ILE A 90 27.31 6.87 19.56
C ILE A 90 28.79 6.85 19.16
N LEU A 91 29.08 6.71 17.85
CA LEU A 91 30.47 6.71 17.36
C LEU A 91 31.19 8.03 17.64
N GLU A 92 30.55 9.17 17.39
CA GLU A 92 31.10 10.50 17.69
C GLU A 92 31.39 10.66 19.18
N ASN A 93 30.47 10.21 20.04
CA ASN A 93 30.70 10.25 21.50
C ASN A 93 31.85 9.32 21.92
N GLU A 94 31.97 8.12 21.31
CA GLU A 94 33.09 7.20 21.58
C GLU A 94 34.44 7.79 21.14
N GLN A 95 34.50 8.48 20.01
CA GLN A 95 35.70 9.21 19.59
C GLN A 95 36.04 10.35 20.54
N GLN A 96 35.05 11.09 21.04
CA GLN A 96 35.26 12.11 22.04
C GLN A 96 35.74 11.52 23.37
N ILE A 97 35.22 10.39 23.81
CA ILE A 97 35.66 9.67 25.00
C ILE A 97 37.13 9.25 24.85
N THR A 98 37.53 8.77 23.67
CA THR A 98 38.91 8.39 23.40
C THR A 98 39.86 9.59 23.52
N LEU A 99 39.50 10.72 22.88
CA LEU A 99 40.26 11.98 22.99
C LEU A 99 40.36 12.49 24.44
N LEU A 100 39.24 12.43 25.18
CA LEU A 100 39.22 12.80 26.58
C LEU A 100 40.13 11.91 27.43
N ASN A 101 40.18 10.62 27.14
CA ASN A 101 41.08 9.68 27.84
C ASN A 101 42.57 9.96 27.55
N GLU A 102 42.92 10.36 26.32
CA GLU A 102 44.27 10.79 25.97
C GLU A 102 44.64 12.07 26.73
N GLN A 103 43.73 13.06 26.79
CA GLN A 103 43.93 14.28 27.57
C GLN A 103 44.02 14.01 29.08
N LEU A 104 43.26 13.03 29.57
CA LEU A 104 43.33 12.55 30.95
C LEU A 104 44.71 11.99 31.30
N GLN A 105 45.29 11.21 30.40
CA GLN A 105 46.65 10.71 30.60
C GLN A 105 47.69 11.85 30.65
N SER A 106 47.54 12.84 29.74
CA SER A 106 48.40 14.02 29.74
C SER A 106 48.28 14.84 31.03
N ALA A 107 47.04 15.11 31.49
CA ALA A 107 46.78 15.83 32.73
C ALA A 107 47.32 15.10 33.97
N LYS A 108 47.30 13.77 33.95
CA LYS A 108 47.88 12.94 35.01
C LYS A 108 49.39 13.05 35.04
N LEU A 109 50.05 13.15 33.90
CA LEU A 109 51.50 13.38 33.78
C LEU A 109 51.89 14.80 34.26
N GLU A 110 51.03 15.80 33.97
CA GLU A 110 51.21 17.19 34.42
C GLU A 110 50.87 17.43 35.92
N ASN A 111 50.37 16.43 36.62
CA ASN A 111 49.94 16.48 38.01
C ASN A 111 48.77 17.48 38.26
N ASP A 112 47.98 17.79 37.24
CA ASP A 112 46.78 18.66 37.28
C ASP A 112 45.54 17.87 37.69
N THR A 113 45.31 17.76 38.99
CA THR A 113 44.22 16.99 39.59
C THR A 113 42.85 17.56 39.24
N PHE A 114 42.73 18.87 39.07
CA PHE A 114 41.46 19.51 38.72
C PHE A 114 41.06 19.21 37.27
N LYS A 115 41.99 19.39 36.32
CA LYS A 115 41.78 19.07 34.90
C LYS A 115 41.46 17.58 34.72
N HIS A 116 42.17 16.70 35.45
CA HIS A 116 41.90 15.26 35.43
C HIS A 116 40.46 14.95 35.87
N SER A 117 39.99 15.48 37.00
CA SER A 117 38.65 15.22 37.51
C SER A 117 37.55 15.74 36.59
N LEU A 118 37.77 16.90 35.93
CA LEU A 118 36.83 17.47 34.97
C LEU A 118 36.70 16.60 33.71
N LEU A 119 37.81 16.17 33.13
CA LEU A 119 37.82 15.33 31.92
C LEU A 119 37.21 13.94 32.19
N GLU A 120 37.49 13.35 33.35
CA GLU A 120 36.89 12.09 33.79
C GLU A 120 35.38 12.20 33.93
N ALA A 121 34.87 13.28 34.52
CA ALA A 121 33.46 13.53 34.64
C ALA A 121 32.77 13.68 33.26
N GLN A 122 33.43 14.35 32.30
CA GLN A 122 32.93 14.49 30.94
C GLN A 122 32.87 13.14 30.21
N ALA A 123 33.92 12.33 30.25
CA ALA A 123 33.97 11.01 29.65
C ALA A 123 32.89 10.08 30.21
N LYS A 124 32.73 10.08 31.54
CA LYS A 124 31.69 9.31 32.24
C LYS A 124 30.26 9.73 31.81
N ARG A 125 30.05 11.06 31.69
CA ARG A 125 28.75 11.59 31.23
C ARG A 125 28.41 11.15 29.80
N LEU A 126 29.36 11.19 28.87
CA LEU A 126 29.17 10.74 27.49
C LEU A 126 28.89 9.24 27.41
N GLY A 127 29.62 8.42 28.18
CA GLY A 127 29.38 6.98 28.26
C GLY A 127 27.98 6.66 28.77
N ALA A 128 27.54 7.32 29.87
CA ALA A 128 26.19 7.15 30.39
C ALA A 128 25.10 7.57 29.36
N THR A 129 25.36 8.65 28.60
CA THR A 129 24.44 9.07 27.53
C THR A 129 24.33 8.01 26.45
N ASN A 130 25.42 7.40 26.02
CA ASN A 130 25.40 6.32 25.03
C ASN A 130 24.61 5.10 25.52
N GLU A 131 24.80 4.71 26.78
CA GLU A 131 24.06 3.62 27.39
C GLU A 131 22.56 3.90 27.46
N GLN A 132 22.17 5.13 27.80
CA GLN A 132 20.76 5.53 27.79
C GLN A 132 20.15 5.46 26.38
N ILE A 133 20.86 5.94 25.35
CA ILE A 133 20.36 5.85 23.95
C ILE A 133 20.15 4.39 23.53
N ARG A 134 21.10 3.51 23.86
CA ARG A 134 20.99 2.08 23.56
C ARG A 134 19.85 1.42 24.32
N ALA A 135 19.68 1.74 25.60
CA ALA A 135 18.62 1.18 26.43
C ALA A 135 17.22 1.58 25.91
N ILE A 136 17.01 2.87 25.59
CA ILE A 136 15.75 3.38 25.04
C ILE A 136 15.43 2.68 23.71
N ARG A 137 16.40 2.52 22.82
CA ARG A 137 16.21 1.84 21.53
C ARG A 137 15.81 0.38 21.72
N ASN A 138 16.52 -0.35 22.55
CA ASN A 138 16.20 -1.75 22.83
C ASN A 138 14.82 -1.92 23.46
N GLU A 139 14.45 -1.03 24.37
CA GLU A 139 13.11 -1.05 24.99
C GLU A 139 11.98 -0.79 23.99
N GLN A 140 12.17 0.16 23.06
CA GLN A 140 11.20 0.44 21.98
C GLN A 140 11.05 -0.77 21.05
N GLU A 141 12.14 -1.38 20.65
CA GLU A 141 12.15 -2.57 19.80
C GLU A 141 11.46 -3.75 20.48
N MET A 142 11.77 -4.00 21.75
CA MET A 142 11.12 -5.06 22.54
C MET A 142 9.62 -4.81 22.73
N ARG A 143 9.18 -3.58 22.96
CA ARG A 143 7.76 -3.22 23.03
C ARG A 143 7.03 -3.49 21.70
N LEU A 144 7.62 -3.11 20.58
CA LEU A 144 7.05 -3.34 19.26
C LEU A 144 6.94 -4.84 18.94
N LEU A 145 7.98 -5.62 19.25
CA LEU A 145 7.98 -7.07 19.09
C LEU A 145 6.90 -7.73 19.96
N ALA A 146 6.83 -7.35 21.23
CA ALA A 146 5.80 -7.86 22.12
C ALA A 146 4.38 -7.54 21.65
N PHE A 147 4.16 -6.33 21.13
CA PHE A 147 2.89 -5.93 20.54
C PHE A 147 2.51 -6.78 19.33
N ARG A 148 3.45 -6.97 18.37
CA ARG A 148 3.22 -7.79 17.15
C ARG A 148 2.91 -9.26 17.46
N HIS A 149 3.35 -9.77 18.61
CA HIS A 149 3.05 -11.12 19.08
C HIS A 149 1.87 -11.19 20.07
N SER A 150 1.25 -10.07 20.39
CA SER A 150 0.09 -10.04 21.29
C SER A 150 -1.16 -10.62 20.64
N ASP A 151 -1.99 -11.27 21.46
CA ASP A 151 -3.25 -11.88 21.00
C ASP A 151 -4.16 -10.85 20.32
N ILE A 152 -4.18 -9.61 20.82
CA ILE A 152 -5.02 -8.55 20.25
C ILE A 152 -4.54 -8.10 18.88
N TYR A 153 -3.24 -7.98 18.64
CA TYR A 153 -2.67 -7.67 17.33
C TYR A 153 -3.02 -8.78 16.33
N LEU A 154 -2.78 -10.03 16.69
CA LEU A 154 -3.09 -11.20 15.88
C LEU A 154 -4.58 -11.33 15.63
N HIS A 155 -5.43 -11.05 16.63
CA HIS A 155 -6.89 -11.05 16.48
C HIS A 155 -7.33 -10.12 15.34
N PHE A 156 -6.88 -8.87 15.31
CA PHE A 156 -7.24 -7.92 14.25
C PHE A 156 -6.61 -8.25 12.89
N HIS A 157 -5.43 -8.85 12.87
CA HIS A 157 -4.76 -9.25 11.61
C HIS A 157 -5.34 -10.51 10.98
N HIS A 158 -5.94 -11.40 11.77
CA HIS A 158 -6.61 -12.63 11.31
C HIS A 158 -8.12 -12.53 11.26
N ALA A 159 -8.69 -11.42 11.72
CA ALA A 159 -10.13 -11.20 11.68
C ALA A 159 -10.62 -11.11 10.22
N THR A 160 -11.76 -11.77 9.95
CA THR A 160 -12.46 -11.78 8.67
C THR A 160 -13.80 -11.08 8.81
N GLN A 161 -14.50 -10.88 7.69
CA GLN A 161 -15.84 -10.27 7.68
C GLN A 161 -16.87 -11.00 8.58
N SER A 162 -16.63 -12.28 8.87
CA SER A 162 -17.45 -13.08 9.80
C SER A 162 -17.04 -12.96 11.27
N SER A 163 -15.93 -12.29 11.57
CA SER A 163 -15.46 -12.09 12.94
C SER A 163 -16.22 -10.93 13.58
N GLU A 164 -16.90 -11.19 14.67
CA GLU A 164 -17.56 -10.15 15.46
C GLU A 164 -16.51 -9.45 16.33
N ILE A 165 -16.17 -8.21 15.98
CA ILE A 165 -15.28 -7.37 16.78
C ILE A 165 -16.14 -6.64 17.80
N THR A 166 -15.90 -6.93 19.05
CA THR A 166 -16.65 -6.39 20.18
C THR A 166 -16.06 -5.05 20.66
N GLU A 167 -16.84 -4.29 21.43
CA GLU A 167 -16.35 -3.07 22.08
C GLU A 167 -15.17 -3.34 23.03
N ARG A 168 -15.15 -4.54 23.63
CA ARG A 168 -14.02 -4.99 24.45
C ARG A 168 -12.73 -5.15 23.65
N ASP A 169 -12.80 -5.63 22.41
CA ASP A 169 -11.65 -5.79 21.54
C ASP A 169 -11.08 -4.42 21.14
N TRP A 170 -11.94 -3.45 20.85
CA TRP A 170 -11.52 -2.07 20.60
C TRP A 170 -10.82 -1.44 21.79
N LYS A 171 -11.33 -1.65 22.99
CA LYS A 171 -10.70 -1.18 24.22
C LYS A 171 -9.32 -1.81 24.41
N HIS A 172 -9.20 -3.12 24.27
CA HIS A 172 -7.93 -3.83 24.38
C HIS A 172 -6.92 -3.37 23.30
N LEU A 173 -7.37 -3.16 22.05
CA LEU A 173 -6.51 -2.62 20.99
C LEU A 173 -6.02 -1.21 21.32
N SER A 174 -6.91 -0.34 21.81
CA SER A 174 -6.56 1.01 22.24
C SER A 174 -5.51 0.99 23.36
N GLU A 175 -5.67 0.16 24.36
CA GLU A 175 -4.72 0.00 25.47
C GLU A 175 -3.38 -0.53 24.97
N ALA A 176 -3.37 -1.52 24.09
CA ALA A 176 -2.16 -2.09 23.51
C ALA A 176 -1.40 -1.08 22.63
N ILE A 177 -2.11 -0.32 21.80
CA ILE A 177 -1.52 0.77 20.99
C ILE A 177 -0.93 1.84 21.90
N ASN A 178 -1.65 2.26 22.94
CA ASN A 178 -1.19 3.32 23.84
C ASN A 178 0.04 2.90 24.67
N SER A 179 0.15 1.62 25.03
CA SER A 179 1.34 1.08 25.72
C SER A 179 2.55 0.96 24.77
N THR A 180 2.32 0.63 23.52
CA THR A 180 3.38 0.46 22.51
C THR A 180 3.85 1.80 21.94
N PHE A 181 2.90 2.70 21.68
CA PHE A 181 3.10 4.03 21.10
C PHE A 181 2.58 5.11 22.07
N PRO A 182 3.31 5.42 23.14
CA PRO A 182 2.78 6.20 24.28
C PRO A 182 2.31 7.62 23.96
N ASN A 183 2.70 8.15 22.80
CA ASN A 183 2.32 9.48 22.35
C ASN A 183 1.25 9.48 21.25
N PHE A 184 0.90 8.32 20.70
CA PHE A 184 0.02 8.22 19.54
C PHE A 184 -1.33 8.91 19.76
N LEU A 185 -2.08 8.50 20.76
CA LEU A 185 -3.39 9.11 21.07
C LEU A 185 -3.30 10.59 21.39
N ARG A 186 -2.28 10.98 22.17
CA ARG A 186 -2.09 12.38 22.53
C ARG A 186 -1.83 13.24 21.29
N GLN A 187 -0.98 12.78 20.38
CA GLN A 187 -0.68 13.46 19.13
C GLN A 187 -1.89 13.49 18.19
N LEU A 188 -2.62 12.38 18.09
CA LEU A 188 -3.82 12.27 17.28
C LEU A 188 -4.91 13.24 17.74
N TYR A 189 -5.19 13.32 19.05
CA TYR A 189 -6.14 14.29 19.61
C TYR A 189 -5.62 15.73 19.59
N ALA A 190 -4.30 15.95 19.61
CA ALA A 190 -3.73 17.28 19.40
C ALA A 190 -3.94 17.77 17.96
N LEU A 191 -3.91 16.87 16.97
CA LEU A 191 -4.22 17.21 15.57
C LEU A 191 -5.72 17.49 15.37
N TYR A 192 -6.60 16.68 15.95
CA TYR A 192 -8.04 16.86 15.84
C TYR A 192 -8.80 16.35 17.08
N PRO A 193 -9.16 17.26 18.02
CA PRO A 193 -9.82 16.90 19.27
C PRO A 193 -11.22 16.29 19.12
N GLN A 194 -11.89 16.52 17.97
CA GLN A 194 -13.28 16.10 17.72
C GLN A 194 -13.37 14.84 16.86
N LEU A 195 -12.41 13.93 17.00
CA LEU A 195 -12.45 12.61 16.33
C LEU A 195 -13.69 11.83 16.75
N SER A 196 -14.46 11.37 15.78
CA SER A 196 -15.51 10.40 16.02
C SER A 196 -14.91 9.03 16.34
N GLU A 197 -15.65 8.20 17.07
CA GLU A 197 -15.25 6.83 17.38
C GLU A 197 -14.90 6.01 16.13
N HIS A 198 -15.70 6.17 15.07
CA HIS A 198 -15.42 5.53 13.78
C HIS A 198 -14.09 5.99 13.16
N GLU A 199 -13.78 7.29 13.18
CA GLU A 199 -12.51 7.81 12.69
C GLU A 199 -11.34 7.31 13.54
N LEU A 200 -11.54 7.21 14.86
CA LEU A 200 -10.55 6.66 15.79
C LEU A 200 -10.25 5.19 15.51
N HIS A 201 -11.28 4.36 15.30
CA HIS A 201 -11.10 2.96 14.91
C HIS A 201 -10.32 2.82 13.60
N ILE A 202 -10.59 3.65 12.58
CA ILE A 202 -9.81 3.67 11.35
C ILE A 202 -8.34 4.01 11.65
N CYS A 203 -8.07 5.00 12.51
CA CYS A 203 -6.71 5.38 12.89
C CYS A 203 -5.97 4.24 13.61
N TYR A 204 -6.64 3.51 14.52
CA TYR A 204 -6.06 2.34 15.17
C TYR A 204 -5.67 1.24 14.17
N LEU A 205 -6.59 0.92 13.25
CA LEU A 205 -6.35 -0.12 12.26
C LEU A 205 -5.23 0.24 11.27
N ILE A 206 -5.08 1.53 10.95
CA ILE A 206 -3.96 2.02 10.15
C ILE A 206 -2.65 1.95 10.95
N LYS A 207 -2.68 2.31 12.23
CA LYS A 207 -1.49 2.27 13.10
C LYS A 207 -0.92 0.86 13.25
N ILE A 208 -1.77 -0.16 13.23
CA ILE A 208 -1.36 -1.56 13.19
C ILE A 208 -1.14 -2.10 11.77
N GLU A 209 -0.96 -1.22 10.78
CA GLU A 209 -0.57 -1.54 9.41
C GLU A 209 -1.59 -2.37 8.60
N LEU A 210 -2.89 -2.36 8.96
CA LEU A 210 -3.91 -3.04 8.19
C LEU A 210 -4.21 -2.35 6.86
N LYS A 211 -4.42 -3.14 5.81
CA LYS A 211 -4.79 -2.63 4.48
C LYS A 211 -6.23 -2.11 4.50
N ARG A 212 -6.52 -1.06 3.70
CA ARG A 212 -7.87 -0.48 3.59
C ARG A 212 -8.97 -1.49 3.24
N SER A 213 -8.65 -2.53 2.47
CA SER A 213 -9.60 -3.61 2.17
C SER A 213 -10.01 -4.37 3.42
N ILE A 214 -9.05 -4.71 4.28
CA ILE A 214 -9.29 -5.39 5.55
C ILE A 214 -10.03 -4.45 6.52
N ILE A 215 -9.61 -3.18 6.60
CA ILE A 215 -10.31 -2.17 7.41
C ILE A 215 -11.76 -2.04 6.99
N ALA A 216 -12.04 -2.03 5.68
CA ALA A 216 -13.39 -1.96 5.15
C ALA A 216 -14.23 -3.19 5.54
N GLU A 217 -13.65 -4.38 5.49
CA GLU A 217 -14.29 -5.62 5.92
C GLU A 217 -14.62 -5.60 7.42
N LEU A 218 -13.64 -5.26 8.27
CA LEU A 218 -13.78 -5.22 9.73
C LEU A 218 -14.83 -4.20 10.20
N LEU A 219 -14.91 -3.06 9.52
CA LEU A 219 -15.87 -1.99 9.85
C LEU A 219 -17.19 -2.13 9.11
N ASN A 220 -17.39 -3.22 8.35
CA ASN A 220 -18.57 -3.47 7.52
C ASN A 220 -18.90 -2.27 6.61
N ARG A 221 -17.88 -1.76 5.89
CA ARG A 221 -17.95 -0.61 4.99
C ARG A 221 -17.30 -0.92 3.64
N SER A 222 -17.58 -0.09 2.65
CA SER A 222 -16.85 -0.16 1.38
C SER A 222 -15.45 0.46 1.49
N VAL A 223 -14.50 -0.03 0.67
CA VAL A 223 -13.15 0.57 0.58
C VAL A 223 -13.22 2.05 0.20
N SER A 224 -14.20 2.43 -0.63
CA SER A 224 -14.44 3.82 -0.99
C SER A 224 -14.89 4.67 0.21
N ALA A 225 -15.71 4.11 1.11
CA ALA A 225 -16.14 4.79 2.34
C ALA A 225 -14.95 5.06 3.27
N ILE A 226 -14.06 4.07 3.47
CA ILE A 226 -12.82 4.26 4.25
C ILE A 226 -11.92 5.32 3.62
N THR A 227 -11.73 5.25 2.29
CA THR A 227 -10.94 6.24 1.55
C THR A 227 -11.51 7.66 1.71
N ASN A 228 -12.83 7.80 1.62
CA ASN A 228 -13.49 9.10 1.80
C ASN A 228 -13.39 9.60 3.25
N SER A 229 -13.50 8.72 4.24
CA SER A 229 -13.34 9.08 5.65
C SER A 229 -11.95 9.63 5.94
N LEU A 230 -10.90 8.99 5.41
CA LEU A 230 -9.52 9.45 5.55
C LEU A 230 -9.26 10.79 4.85
N SER A 231 -9.78 10.98 3.62
CA SER A 231 -9.65 12.24 2.89
C SER A 231 -10.39 13.38 3.61
N ARG A 232 -11.56 13.09 4.19
CA ARG A 232 -12.30 14.08 5.00
C ARG A 232 -11.57 14.39 6.31
N LEU A 233 -10.99 13.41 6.96
CA LEU A 233 -10.20 13.60 8.18
C LEU A 233 -9.00 14.50 7.88
N TYR A 234 -8.28 14.26 6.77
CA TYR A 234 -7.21 15.15 6.32
C TYR A 234 -7.71 16.58 6.14
N GLN A 235 -8.84 16.75 5.44
CA GLN A 235 -9.44 18.08 5.21
C GLN A 235 -9.87 18.76 6.51
N LYS A 236 -10.39 18.03 7.49
CA LYS A 236 -10.75 18.57 8.81
C LYS A 236 -9.53 19.09 9.59
N ILE A 237 -8.40 18.39 9.48
CA ILE A 237 -7.15 18.72 10.19
C ILE A 237 -6.43 19.91 9.54
N TYR A 238 -6.29 19.88 8.21
CA TYR A 238 -5.43 20.83 7.49
C TYR A 238 -6.21 21.91 6.72
N SER A 239 -7.56 21.85 6.72
CA SER A 239 -8.44 22.76 5.95
C SER A 239 -8.19 22.75 4.44
N GLU A 240 -7.48 21.75 3.92
CA GLU A 240 -7.10 21.57 2.53
C GLU A 240 -7.58 20.22 2.01
N LYS A 241 -7.78 20.14 0.68
CA LYS A 241 -8.09 18.84 0.03
C LYS A 241 -6.84 17.95 0.04
N GLY A 242 -6.94 16.81 0.70
CA GLY A 242 -5.90 15.80 0.73
C GLY A 242 -6.38 14.43 0.33
N THR A 243 -5.43 13.53 0.14
CA THR A 243 -5.70 12.13 -0.20
C THR A 243 -5.74 11.25 1.05
N ALA A 244 -6.52 10.18 1.00
CA ALA A 244 -6.51 9.16 2.05
C ALA A 244 -5.11 8.65 2.38
N GLN A 245 -4.25 8.63 1.37
CA GLN A 245 -2.88 8.16 1.46
C GLN A 245 -1.98 9.10 2.28
N GLN A 246 -2.19 10.42 2.15
CA GLN A 246 -1.48 11.41 2.98
C GLN A 246 -1.89 11.24 4.45
N MET A 247 -3.19 11.03 4.70
CA MET A 247 -3.67 10.81 6.07
C MET A 247 -3.12 9.52 6.68
N GLU A 248 -3.05 8.42 5.91
CA GLU A 248 -2.42 7.17 6.36
C GLU A 248 -0.95 7.38 6.74
N GLY A 249 -0.18 8.09 5.90
CA GLY A 249 1.21 8.41 6.22
C GLY A 249 1.35 9.14 7.55
N ILE A 250 0.54 10.18 7.77
CA ILE A 250 0.53 10.94 9.03
C ILE A 250 0.21 10.04 10.23
N ILE A 251 -0.84 9.20 10.12
CA ILE A 251 -1.22 8.28 11.21
C ILE A 251 -0.10 7.29 11.53
N GLN A 252 0.62 6.81 10.53
CA GLN A 252 1.74 5.88 10.73
C GLN A 252 2.95 6.55 11.39
N GLU A 253 3.20 7.83 11.11
CA GLU A 253 4.30 8.61 11.69
C GLU A 253 4.05 9.05 13.14
N LEU A 254 2.78 9.23 13.56
CA LEU A 254 2.40 9.51 14.95
C LEU A 254 2.80 8.37 15.89
#